data_0b77d3f00a82e8a4b8662d03f00a2914
#
_entry.id   0b77d3f00a82e8a4b8662d03f00a2914
#
_cell.length_a   1.000
_cell.length_b   1.000
_cell.length_c   1.000
_cell.angle_alpha   90.00
_cell.angle_beta   90.00
_cell.angle_gamma   90.00
#
_symmetry.space_group_name_H-M   'P 1'
#
loop_
_entity.id
_entity.type
_entity.pdbx_description
1 polymer ?
#
loop_
_entity_poly.entity_id
_entity_poly.type
_entity_poly.pdbx_seq_one_letter_code
_entity_poly.pdbx_strand_id
1 'polypeptide(L)'
;MFRIRELLDKLDSDGLIIHINPLQEWLQPEGDRYTRAPVYTIQDVLEKLDISIIVKEVGQGMGPASIEALLRLPLTAIDFAASGGTNFALMEILRSAPDIAEHYRSLVNIGHSAEEMVLLTNIIADELRQDCLTGQVIVSGGIHDFLDGYYLTEKSKLPAVYGQASGFLKHAMGDYVELQEYIEMQLQGLALAKAILKVKS
;
A
#
# COMPACT_ATOMS: atom_id res chain seq x y z
N MET A 1 -17.13 -2.47 16.05
CA MET A 1 -17.21 -1.00 16.09
C MET A 1 -16.90 -0.41 17.47
N PHE A 2 -17.51 -0.86 18.58
CA PHE A 2 -17.18 -0.33 19.93
C PHE A 2 -15.67 -0.41 20.24
N ARG A 3 -15.03 -1.55 19.99
CA ARG A 3 -13.58 -1.74 20.22
C ARG A 3 -12.68 -0.81 19.38
N ILE A 4 -13.10 -0.47 18.15
CA ILE A 4 -12.33 0.46 17.29
C ILE A 4 -12.37 1.86 17.89
N ARG A 5 -13.55 2.35 18.29
CA ARG A 5 -13.65 3.67 18.95
C ARG A 5 -12.82 3.72 20.23
N GLU A 6 -12.94 2.71 21.09
CA GLU A 6 -12.14 2.62 22.31
C GLU A 6 -10.62 2.65 22.03
N LEU A 7 -10.18 2.01 20.94
CA LEU A 7 -8.77 2.02 20.53
C LEU A 7 -8.33 3.40 20.04
N LEU A 8 -9.14 4.05 19.19
CA LEU A 8 -8.88 5.39 18.68
C LEU A 8 -8.78 6.40 19.81
N ASP A 9 -9.74 6.35 20.74
CA ASP A 9 -9.78 7.24 21.92
C ASP A 9 -8.56 7.02 22.82
N LYS A 10 -8.15 5.77 23.06
CA LYS A 10 -6.99 5.45 23.91
C LYS A 10 -5.66 5.87 23.30
N LEU A 11 -5.55 5.83 21.97
CA LEU A 11 -4.33 6.16 21.24
C LEU A 11 -4.30 7.63 20.78
N ASP A 12 -5.39 8.39 21.02
CA ASP A 12 -5.56 9.75 20.51
C ASP A 12 -5.25 9.84 18.99
N SER A 13 -5.87 8.94 18.22
CA SER A 13 -5.53 8.73 16.80
C SER A 13 -6.43 9.54 15.90
N ASP A 14 -5.86 10.19 14.87
CA ASP A 14 -6.58 10.99 13.86
C ASP A 14 -7.29 10.15 12.79
N GLY A 15 -7.02 8.85 12.72
CA GLY A 15 -7.59 7.97 11.71
C GLY A 15 -7.27 6.49 11.90
N LEU A 16 -7.70 5.70 10.94
CA LEU A 16 -7.54 4.24 10.96
C LEU A 16 -6.93 3.75 9.65
N ILE A 17 -5.91 2.92 9.73
CA ILE A 17 -5.41 2.15 8.59
C ILE A 17 -6.01 0.75 8.66
N ILE A 18 -6.77 0.37 7.65
CA ILE A 18 -7.31 -0.98 7.49
C ILE A 18 -6.35 -1.77 6.60
N HIS A 19 -5.79 -2.80 7.17
CA HIS A 19 -4.85 -3.70 6.54
C HIS A 19 -5.61 -4.88 5.90
N ILE A 20 -5.35 -5.17 4.63
CA ILE A 20 -5.96 -6.25 3.87
C ILE A 20 -4.87 -7.14 3.29
N ASN A 21 -4.86 -8.39 3.68
CA ASN A 21 -3.80 -9.34 3.32
C ASN A 21 -4.36 -10.76 3.10
N PRO A 22 -5.33 -10.97 2.20
CA PRO A 22 -6.04 -12.25 2.08
C PRO A 22 -5.11 -13.43 1.76
N LEU A 23 -4.05 -13.20 0.99
CA LEU A 23 -3.10 -14.25 0.64
C LEU A 23 -2.20 -14.61 1.83
N GLN A 24 -1.71 -13.63 2.55
CA GLN A 24 -0.93 -13.87 3.77
C GLN A 24 -1.75 -14.62 4.80
N GLU A 25 -2.99 -14.15 5.09
CA GLU A 25 -3.90 -14.81 6.04
C GLU A 25 -4.21 -16.26 5.63
N TRP A 26 -4.37 -16.51 4.33
CA TRP A 26 -4.60 -17.87 3.84
C TRP A 26 -3.41 -18.79 4.09
N LEU A 27 -2.19 -18.29 3.96
CA LEU A 27 -0.95 -19.07 4.09
C LEU A 27 -0.55 -19.26 5.57
N GLN A 28 -1.02 -18.40 6.47
CA GLN A 28 -0.77 -18.52 7.91
C GLN A 28 -1.61 -19.64 8.51
N PRO A 29 -1.04 -20.57 9.30
CA PRO A 29 -1.81 -21.60 10.04
C PRO A 29 -2.85 -20.97 10.99
N GLU A 30 -2.48 -19.85 11.62
CA GLU A 30 -3.30 -19.06 12.57
C GLU A 30 -4.12 -17.96 11.87
N GLY A 31 -4.00 -17.82 10.54
CA GLY A 31 -4.61 -16.74 9.78
C GLY A 31 -6.14 -16.83 9.67
N ASP A 32 -6.77 -15.69 9.58
CA ASP A 32 -8.23 -15.58 9.42
C ASP A 32 -8.71 -16.08 8.05
N ARG A 33 -9.91 -16.59 8.01
CA ARG A 33 -10.57 -17.00 6.77
C ARG A 33 -11.70 -16.03 6.45
N TYR A 34 -11.56 -15.30 5.36
CA TYR A 34 -12.57 -14.35 4.92
C TYR A 34 -13.83 -15.08 4.43
N THR A 35 -14.92 -14.91 5.15
CA THR A 35 -16.25 -15.40 4.76
C THR A 35 -17.04 -14.37 3.97
N ARG A 36 -16.56 -13.11 3.94
CA ARG A 36 -17.14 -11.95 3.29
C ARG A 36 -16.03 -11.12 2.66
N ALA A 37 -16.27 -10.53 1.50
CA ALA A 37 -15.27 -9.67 0.88
C ALA A 37 -14.91 -8.48 1.78
N PRO A 38 -13.62 -8.15 1.96
CA PRO A 38 -13.16 -7.10 2.87
C PRO A 38 -13.80 -5.73 2.62
N VAL A 39 -14.14 -5.41 1.36
CA VAL A 39 -14.78 -4.14 0.98
C VAL A 39 -16.03 -3.85 1.79
N TYR A 40 -16.82 -4.85 2.10
CA TYR A 40 -18.04 -4.66 2.90
C TYR A 40 -17.73 -4.31 4.37
N THR A 41 -16.63 -4.83 4.91
CA THR A 41 -16.19 -4.45 6.26
C THR A 41 -15.71 -3.01 6.27
N ILE A 42 -15.01 -2.57 5.21
CA ILE A 42 -14.58 -1.18 5.03
C ILE A 42 -15.80 -0.25 4.98
N GLN A 43 -16.83 -0.61 4.19
CA GLN A 43 -18.09 0.14 4.12
C GLN A 43 -18.76 0.26 5.49
N ASP A 44 -18.87 -0.86 6.24
CA ASP A 44 -19.41 -0.86 7.60
C ASP A 44 -18.64 0.08 8.56
N VAL A 45 -17.32 0.23 8.37
CA VAL A 45 -16.50 1.15 9.17
C VAL A 45 -16.75 2.59 8.77
N LEU A 46 -16.77 2.90 7.46
CA LEU A 46 -17.05 4.23 6.92
C LEU A 46 -18.43 4.75 7.35
N GLU A 47 -19.45 3.88 7.35
CA GLU A 47 -20.81 4.25 7.76
C GLU A 47 -20.94 4.56 9.26
N LYS A 48 -20.08 3.95 10.10
CA LYS A 48 -20.23 4.00 11.56
C LYS A 48 -19.21 4.90 12.26
N LEU A 49 -18.15 5.28 11.56
CA LEU A 49 -17.08 6.09 12.11
C LEU A 49 -16.81 7.29 11.19
N ASP A 50 -16.85 8.48 11.77
CA ASP A 50 -16.49 9.72 11.08
C ASP A 50 -15.01 10.03 11.36
N ILE A 51 -14.14 9.29 10.69
CA ILE A 51 -12.67 9.40 10.82
C ILE A 51 -11.99 9.18 9.47
N SER A 52 -10.75 9.64 9.35
CA SER A 52 -9.91 9.35 8.19
C SER A 52 -9.60 7.85 8.09
N ILE A 53 -9.85 7.26 6.91
CA ILE A 53 -9.59 5.84 6.68
C ILE A 53 -8.64 5.68 5.50
N ILE A 54 -7.56 4.94 5.74
CA ILE A 54 -6.64 4.45 4.71
C ILE A 54 -6.81 2.94 4.60
N VAL A 55 -6.90 2.44 3.38
CA VAL A 55 -6.88 0.99 3.13
C VAL A 55 -5.55 0.63 2.50
N LYS A 56 -4.88 -0.40 3.04
CA LYS A 56 -3.58 -0.86 2.55
C LYS A 56 -3.53 -2.37 2.31
N GLU A 57 -2.83 -2.75 1.27
CA GLU A 57 -2.36 -4.11 1.03
C GLU A 57 -0.96 -4.32 1.64
N VAL A 58 -0.34 -5.48 1.48
CA VAL A 58 0.89 -5.83 2.22
C VAL A 58 1.99 -6.46 1.38
N GLY A 59 2.01 -6.29 0.08
CA GLY A 59 3.15 -6.72 -0.73
C GLY A 59 2.80 -7.47 -2.02
N GLN A 60 1.52 -7.67 -2.31
CA GLN A 60 1.05 -8.17 -3.60
C GLN A 60 0.38 -7.09 -4.45
N GLY A 61 0.01 -5.96 -3.85
CA GLY A 61 -0.81 -4.97 -4.51
C GLY A 61 -2.24 -5.46 -4.75
N MET A 62 -3.00 -4.69 -5.51
CA MET A 62 -4.43 -4.93 -5.74
C MET A 62 -4.75 -5.00 -7.22
N GLY A 63 -5.59 -5.95 -7.62
CA GLY A 63 -6.09 -6.05 -8.98
C GLY A 63 -7.19 -5.02 -9.30
N PRO A 64 -7.56 -4.88 -10.60
CA PRO A 64 -8.47 -3.83 -11.07
C PRO A 64 -9.81 -3.78 -10.32
N ALA A 65 -10.44 -4.92 -10.09
CA ALA A 65 -11.73 -4.97 -9.39
C ALA A 65 -11.65 -4.47 -7.94
N SER A 66 -10.53 -4.74 -7.25
CA SER A 66 -10.30 -4.25 -5.89
C SER A 66 -10.04 -2.74 -5.89
N ILE A 67 -9.22 -2.25 -6.82
CA ILE A 67 -8.96 -0.81 -6.99
C ILE A 67 -10.25 -0.07 -7.28
N GLU A 68 -11.07 -0.55 -8.23
CA GLU A 68 -12.35 0.08 -8.55
C GLU A 68 -13.29 0.13 -7.34
N ALA A 69 -13.43 -0.98 -6.61
CA ALA A 69 -14.29 -1.04 -5.44
C ALA A 69 -13.84 -0.05 -4.34
N LEU A 70 -12.53 0.14 -4.15
CA LEU A 70 -12.00 1.08 -3.17
C LEU A 70 -12.09 2.52 -3.65
N LEU A 71 -11.85 2.82 -4.93
CA LEU A 71 -11.97 4.17 -5.47
C LEU A 71 -13.40 4.74 -5.36
N ARG A 72 -14.42 3.89 -5.35
CA ARG A 72 -15.81 4.27 -5.12
C ARG A 72 -16.14 4.60 -3.66
N LEU A 73 -15.22 4.39 -2.73
CA LEU A 73 -15.41 4.69 -1.31
C LEU A 73 -14.75 6.03 -0.93
N PRO A 74 -15.31 6.78 0.02
CA PRO A 74 -14.74 8.05 0.48
C PRO A 74 -13.55 7.80 1.41
N LEU A 75 -12.52 7.10 0.91
CA LEU A 75 -11.28 6.86 1.63
C LEU A 75 -10.38 8.08 1.58
N THR A 76 -9.62 8.28 2.65
CA THR A 76 -8.55 9.29 2.67
C THR A 76 -7.46 8.91 1.68
N ALA A 77 -7.04 7.63 1.69
CA ALA A 77 -6.08 7.12 0.73
C ALA A 77 -6.21 5.60 0.54
N ILE A 78 -5.67 5.13 -0.59
CA ILE A 78 -5.35 3.72 -0.84
C ILE A 78 -3.82 3.59 -0.85
N ASP A 79 -3.27 2.72 -0.01
CA ASP A 79 -1.85 2.38 -0.01
C ASP A 79 -1.64 1.08 -0.78
N PHE A 80 -0.87 1.15 -1.86
CA PHE A 80 -0.74 0.06 -2.81
C PHE A 80 -0.04 -1.16 -2.24
N ALA A 81 1.00 -0.96 -1.44
CA ALA A 81 1.87 -2.04 -0.95
C ALA A 81 2.17 -3.08 -2.05
N ALA A 82 2.55 -2.58 -3.21
CA ALA A 82 2.75 -3.33 -4.44
C ALA A 82 3.89 -4.36 -4.33
N SER A 83 3.97 -5.27 -5.29
CA SER A 83 5.07 -6.22 -5.39
C SER A 83 6.40 -5.51 -5.68
N GLY A 84 7.53 -6.13 -5.25
CA GLY A 84 8.87 -5.57 -5.39
C GLY A 84 9.53 -5.18 -4.07
N GLY A 85 8.77 -5.11 -2.97
CA GLY A 85 9.27 -5.00 -1.60
C GLY A 85 9.31 -6.37 -0.90
N THR A 86 9.02 -6.37 0.41
CA THR A 86 8.89 -7.61 1.19
C THR A 86 7.72 -8.44 0.69
N ASN A 87 8.00 -9.69 0.30
CA ASN A 87 6.96 -10.63 -0.12
C ASN A 87 6.46 -11.42 1.10
N PHE A 88 5.35 -10.97 1.69
CA PHE A 88 4.79 -11.60 2.89
C PHE A 88 4.26 -13.01 2.62
N ALA A 89 3.73 -13.29 1.43
CA ALA A 89 3.35 -14.65 1.04
C ALA A 89 4.55 -15.61 1.05
N LEU A 90 5.71 -15.16 0.53
CA LEU A 90 6.95 -15.95 0.60
C LEU A 90 7.39 -16.16 2.04
N MET A 91 7.29 -15.14 2.90
CA MET A 91 7.65 -15.29 4.31
C MET A 91 6.81 -16.37 5.00
N GLU A 92 5.50 -16.40 4.75
CA GLU A 92 4.63 -17.43 5.34
C GLU A 92 4.94 -18.82 4.78
N ILE A 93 5.24 -18.93 3.48
CA ILE A 93 5.65 -20.19 2.85
C ILE A 93 6.95 -20.70 3.47
N LEU A 94 7.94 -19.83 3.71
CA LEU A 94 9.21 -20.22 4.35
C LEU A 94 9.05 -20.66 5.81
N ARG A 95 7.97 -20.25 6.48
CA ARG A 95 7.60 -20.71 7.84
C ARG A 95 6.78 -22.00 7.86
N SER A 96 6.24 -22.40 6.72
CA SER A 96 5.38 -23.57 6.58
C SER A 96 6.17 -24.89 6.53
N ALA A 97 5.48 -26.01 6.71
CA ALA A 97 6.06 -27.32 6.49
C ALA A 97 6.48 -27.50 5.01
N PRO A 98 7.53 -28.29 4.73
CA PRO A 98 8.11 -28.36 3.37
C PRO A 98 7.11 -28.78 2.26
N ASP A 99 6.19 -29.68 2.57
CA ASP A 99 5.12 -30.14 1.67
C ASP A 99 4.12 -29.03 1.34
N ILE A 100 3.74 -28.24 2.33
CA ILE A 100 2.88 -27.07 2.18
C ILE A 100 3.62 -25.98 1.38
N ALA A 101 4.88 -25.75 1.72
CA ALA A 101 5.73 -24.77 1.02
C ALA A 101 5.87 -25.09 -0.47
N GLU A 102 6.10 -26.35 -0.82
CA GLU A 102 6.20 -26.79 -2.21
C GLU A 102 4.87 -26.60 -2.95
N HIS A 103 3.75 -27.01 -2.33
CA HIS A 103 2.43 -26.94 -2.93
C HIS A 103 1.98 -25.53 -3.26
N TYR A 104 2.25 -24.55 -2.39
CA TYR A 104 1.80 -23.16 -2.55
C TYR A 104 2.86 -22.20 -3.09
N ARG A 105 4.04 -22.68 -3.45
CA ARG A 105 5.18 -21.84 -3.88
C ARG A 105 4.86 -20.90 -5.05
N SER A 106 3.99 -21.30 -5.96
CA SER A 106 3.61 -20.48 -7.12
C SER A 106 2.87 -19.19 -6.73
N LEU A 107 2.19 -19.18 -5.55
CA LEU A 107 1.43 -18.02 -5.08
C LEU A 107 2.31 -16.81 -4.76
N VAL A 108 3.61 -17.00 -4.49
CA VAL A 108 4.54 -15.89 -4.21
C VAL A 108 4.76 -14.95 -5.40
N ASN A 109 4.44 -15.42 -6.60
CA ASN A 109 4.62 -14.65 -7.83
C ASN A 109 3.36 -13.85 -8.22
N ILE A 110 2.27 -13.99 -7.46
CA ILE A 110 1.05 -13.24 -7.70
C ILE A 110 1.22 -11.82 -7.16
N GLY A 111 0.83 -10.84 -7.96
CA GLY A 111 0.82 -9.44 -7.54
C GLY A 111 0.95 -8.47 -8.70
N HIS A 112 0.89 -7.19 -8.37
CA HIS A 112 1.05 -6.06 -9.29
C HIS A 112 2.20 -5.19 -8.81
N SER A 113 3.00 -4.69 -9.75
CA SER A 113 4.02 -3.67 -9.47
C SER A 113 3.37 -2.31 -9.16
N ALA A 114 4.13 -1.42 -8.52
CA ALA A 114 3.66 -0.06 -8.23
C ALA A 114 3.30 0.71 -9.52
N GLU A 115 4.05 0.51 -10.60
CA GLU A 115 3.75 1.15 -11.89
C GLU A 115 2.46 0.61 -12.50
N GLU A 116 2.25 -0.69 -12.52
CA GLU A 116 0.98 -1.29 -12.97
C GLU A 116 -0.20 -0.74 -12.18
N MET A 117 -0.07 -0.63 -10.86
CA MET A 117 -1.14 -0.11 -10.01
C MET A 117 -1.42 1.38 -10.27
N VAL A 118 -0.41 2.21 -10.48
CA VAL A 118 -0.60 3.62 -10.90
C VAL A 118 -1.36 3.68 -12.22
N LEU A 119 -0.97 2.90 -13.22
CA LEU A 119 -1.64 2.88 -14.52
C LEU A 119 -3.09 2.39 -14.43
N LEU A 120 -3.34 1.30 -13.72
CA LEU A 120 -4.69 0.78 -13.49
C LEU A 120 -5.56 1.80 -12.75
N THR A 121 -5.03 2.42 -11.70
CA THR A 121 -5.74 3.44 -10.94
C THR A 121 -6.10 4.64 -11.80
N ASN A 122 -5.19 5.10 -12.66
CA ASN A 122 -5.45 6.19 -13.59
C ASN A 122 -6.59 5.87 -14.56
N ILE A 123 -6.59 4.68 -15.15
CA ILE A 123 -7.63 4.22 -16.08
C ILE A 123 -8.98 4.17 -15.36
N ILE A 124 -9.03 3.51 -14.20
CA ILE A 124 -10.27 3.33 -13.46
C ILE A 124 -10.79 4.68 -12.93
N ALA A 125 -9.93 5.57 -12.44
CA ALA A 125 -10.34 6.89 -11.99
C ALA A 125 -10.95 7.73 -13.14
N ASP A 126 -10.39 7.64 -14.36
CA ASP A 126 -10.96 8.30 -15.54
C ASP A 126 -12.34 7.73 -15.91
N GLU A 127 -12.54 6.42 -15.79
CA GLU A 127 -13.82 5.76 -16.05
C GLU A 127 -14.88 6.14 -15.01
N LEU A 128 -14.48 6.18 -13.75
CA LEU A 128 -15.37 6.52 -12.61
C LEU A 128 -15.76 8.00 -12.58
N ARG A 129 -14.87 8.90 -12.99
CA ARG A 129 -15.10 10.35 -12.97
C ARG A 129 -15.53 10.84 -11.58
N GLN A 130 -16.77 11.39 -11.48
CA GLN A 130 -17.33 11.88 -10.22
C GLN A 130 -17.66 10.79 -9.20
N ASP A 131 -17.70 9.52 -9.62
CA ASP A 131 -17.89 8.37 -8.72
C ASP A 131 -16.57 7.91 -8.09
N CYS A 132 -15.44 8.50 -8.47
CA CYS A 132 -14.15 8.33 -7.80
C CYS A 132 -14.14 9.19 -6.53
N LEU A 133 -14.38 8.57 -5.38
CA LEU A 133 -14.53 9.27 -4.10
C LEU A 133 -13.25 9.25 -3.25
N THR A 134 -12.32 8.33 -3.52
CA THR A 134 -11.03 8.29 -2.81
C THR A 134 -10.18 9.51 -3.17
N GLY A 135 -9.65 10.19 -2.13
CA GLY A 135 -8.97 11.47 -2.28
C GLY A 135 -7.55 11.38 -2.83
N GLN A 136 -6.81 10.31 -2.53
CA GLN A 136 -5.40 10.19 -2.90
C GLN A 136 -4.89 8.74 -2.83
N VAL A 137 -3.67 8.51 -3.31
CA VAL A 137 -2.99 7.22 -3.24
C VAL A 137 -1.61 7.32 -2.59
N ILE A 138 -1.19 6.24 -1.94
CA ILE A 138 0.16 6.06 -1.43
C ILE A 138 0.81 4.99 -2.31
N VAL A 139 1.77 5.42 -3.13
CA VAL A 139 2.52 4.53 -4.01
C VAL A 139 3.64 3.90 -3.21
N SER A 140 3.45 2.66 -2.79
CA SER A 140 4.39 1.91 -1.99
C SER A 140 4.59 0.49 -2.52
N GLY A 141 5.68 -0.16 -2.09
CA GLY A 141 6.11 -1.46 -2.60
C GLY A 141 7.02 -1.34 -3.82
N GLY A 142 8.25 -1.85 -3.71
CA GLY A 142 9.25 -1.80 -4.78
C GLY A 142 9.85 -0.42 -5.08
N ILE A 143 9.64 0.57 -4.23
CA ILE A 143 10.25 1.90 -4.36
C ILE A 143 11.66 1.85 -3.77
N HIS A 144 12.68 2.06 -4.60
CA HIS A 144 14.08 1.94 -4.21
C HIS A 144 14.70 3.26 -3.79
N ASP A 145 14.34 4.36 -4.46
CA ASP A 145 14.88 5.68 -4.21
C ASP A 145 13.88 6.82 -4.57
N PHE A 146 14.37 8.06 -4.44
CA PHE A 146 13.57 9.26 -4.76
C PHE A 146 13.14 9.34 -6.21
N LEU A 147 13.90 8.73 -7.14
CA LEU A 147 13.61 8.83 -8.57
C LEU A 147 12.44 7.92 -8.96
N ASP A 148 12.38 6.70 -8.41
CA ASP A 148 11.20 5.83 -8.50
C ASP A 148 9.97 6.56 -7.94
N GLY A 149 10.11 7.14 -6.75
CA GLY A 149 9.06 7.89 -6.08
C GLY A 149 8.58 9.08 -6.90
N TYR A 150 9.50 9.90 -7.42
CA TYR A 150 9.20 11.02 -8.32
C TYR A 150 8.42 10.55 -9.56
N TYR A 151 8.98 9.56 -10.28
CA TYR A 151 8.40 9.05 -11.51
C TYR A 151 6.96 8.59 -11.32
N LEU A 152 6.70 7.77 -10.32
CA LEU A 152 5.38 7.17 -10.10
C LEU A 152 4.36 8.16 -9.56
N THR A 153 4.77 9.09 -8.68
CA THR A 153 3.86 10.13 -8.18
C THR A 153 3.49 11.13 -9.26
N GLU A 154 4.43 11.54 -10.13
CA GLU A 154 4.14 12.41 -11.28
C GLU A 154 3.29 11.73 -12.37
N LYS A 155 3.34 10.40 -12.45
CA LYS A 155 2.53 9.61 -13.37
C LYS A 155 1.10 9.40 -12.88
N SER A 156 0.87 9.56 -11.59
CA SER A 156 -0.45 9.41 -10.98
C SER A 156 -1.36 10.59 -11.32
N LYS A 157 -2.59 10.30 -11.75
CA LYS A 157 -3.64 11.32 -11.95
C LYS A 157 -4.30 11.76 -10.65
N LEU A 158 -4.33 10.88 -9.66
CA LEU A 158 -4.77 11.24 -8.31
C LEU A 158 -3.59 11.86 -7.54
N PRO A 159 -3.86 12.78 -6.60
CA PRO A 159 -2.84 13.21 -5.65
C PRO A 159 -2.12 12.00 -5.04
N ALA A 160 -0.79 12.01 -5.07
CA ALA A 160 0.00 10.87 -4.67
C ALA A 160 1.20 11.26 -3.81
N VAL A 161 1.48 10.39 -2.83
CA VAL A 161 2.77 10.36 -2.13
C VAL A 161 3.39 8.97 -2.34
N TYR A 162 4.69 8.84 -2.15
CA TYR A 162 5.31 7.51 -2.19
C TYR A 162 5.83 7.09 -0.82
N GLY A 163 5.87 5.76 -0.60
CA GLY A 163 6.41 5.12 0.58
C GLY A 163 7.63 4.26 0.24
N GLN A 164 8.72 4.46 0.98
CA GLN A 164 9.95 3.68 0.86
C GLN A 164 10.33 3.15 2.24
N ALA A 165 10.69 1.87 2.33
CA ALA A 165 11.03 1.24 3.62
C ALA A 165 12.47 0.70 3.64
N SER A 166 12.85 -0.15 2.68
CA SER A 166 14.11 -0.91 2.72
C SER A 166 15.36 -0.02 2.74
N GLY A 167 15.37 1.07 1.97
CA GLY A 167 16.47 2.03 1.96
C GLY A 167 16.66 2.70 3.33
N PHE A 168 15.57 3.18 3.93
CA PHE A 168 15.60 3.77 5.26
C PHE A 168 16.00 2.76 6.34
N LEU A 169 15.44 1.56 6.31
CA LEU A 169 15.76 0.51 7.28
C LEU A 169 17.24 0.13 7.26
N LYS A 170 17.86 0.05 6.08
CA LYS A 170 19.27 -0.25 5.94
C LYS A 170 20.15 0.75 6.72
N HIS A 171 19.85 2.05 6.60
CA HIS A 171 20.60 3.10 7.28
C HIS A 171 20.17 3.25 8.76
N ALA A 172 18.92 2.98 9.09
CA ALA A 172 18.42 2.99 10.47
C ALA A 172 19.03 1.86 11.34
N MET A 173 19.56 0.79 10.73
CA MET A 173 20.31 -0.25 11.44
C MET A 173 21.76 0.17 11.74
N GLY A 174 22.26 1.24 11.15
CA GLY A 174 23.54 1.89 11.46
C GLY A 174 23.38 2.90 12.60
N ASP A 175 24.02 4.03 12.45
CA ASP A 175 23.83 5.12 13.40
C ASP A 175 22.82 6.18 12.91
N TYR A 176 22.41 7.07 13.80
CA TYR A 176 21.43 8.10 13.49
C TYR A 176 21.93 9.12 12.45
N VAL A 177 23.23 9.38 12.41
CA VAL A 177 23.84 10.32 11.45
C VAL A 177 23.77 9.75 10.03
N GLU A 178 24.08 8.47 9.84
CA GLU A 178 23.95 7.79 8.55
C GLU A 178 22.51 7.85 8.03
N LEU A 179 21.52 7.65 8.92
CA LEU A 179 20.12 7.77 8.55
C LEU A 179 19.76 9.20 8.13
N GLN A 180 20.21 10.21 8.87
CA GLN A 180 19.97 11.61 8.53
C GLN A 180 20.60 11.99 7.18
N GLU A 181 21.86 11.61 6.94
CA GLU A 181 22.53 11.86 5.66
C GLU A 181 21.79 11.20 4.49
N TYR A 182 21.31 9.96 4.68
CA TYR A 182 20.51 9.29 3.66
C TYR A 182 19.19 10.02 3.39
N ILE A 183 18.48 10.48 4.43
CA ILE A 183 17.25 11.25 4.29
C ILE A 183 17.51 12.56 3.51
N GLU A 184 18.57 13.28 3.86
CA GLU A 184 18.94 14.52 3.17
C GLU A 184 19.24 14.30 1.70
N MET A 185 19.97 13.24 1.35
CA MET A 185 20.22 12.88 -0.05
C MET A 185 18.94 12.56 -0.81
N GLN A 186 18.00 11.82 -0.20
CA GLN A 186 16.69 11.55 -0.81
C GLN A 186 15.88 12.83 -1.05
N LEU A 187 15.85 13.74 -0.07
CA LEU A 187 15.14 15.02 -0.19
C LEU A 187 15.75 15.93 -1.26
N GLN A 188 17.09 16.04 -1.29
CA GLN A 188 17.80 16.84 -2.30
C GLN A 188 17.60 16.26 -3.70
N GLY A 189 17.68 14.94 -3.84
CA GLY A 189 17.45 14.24 -5.10
C GLY A 189 16.01 14.44 -5.62
N LEU A 190 15.01 14.32 -4.74
CA LEU A 190 13.62 14.59 -5.09
C LEU A 190 13.39 16.05 -5.51
N ALA A 191 13.96 17.00 -4.79
CA ALA A 191 13.88 18.40 -5.12
C ALA A 191 14.51 18.70 -6.49
N LEU A 192 15.68 18.10 -6.77
CA LEU A 192 16.35 18.21 -8.07
C LEU A 192 15.49 17.59 -9.18
N ALA A 193 14.94 16.39 -8.98
CA ALA A 193 14.09 15.74 -9.95
C ALA A 193 12.88 16.62 -10.31
N LYS A 194 12.19 17.15 -9.29
CA LYS A 194 11.06 18.07 -9.49
C LYS A 194 11.42 19.36 -10.23
N ALA A 195 12.65 19.84 -10.04
CA ALA A 195 13.10 21.09 -10.68
C ALA A 195 13.47 20.93 -12.18
N ILE A 196 14.02 19.77 -12.57
CA ILE A 196 14.65 19.63 -13.90
C ILE A 196 14.09 18.50 -14.76
N LEU A 197 13.39 17.52 -14.17
CA LEU A 197 12.88 16.38 -14.92
C LEU A 197 11.42 16.56 -15.32
N LYS A 198 11.05 15.86 -16.38
CA LYS A 198 9.65 15.67 -16.81
C LYS A 198 9.44 14.20 -17.14
N VAL A 199 8.37 13.63 -16.57
CA VAL A 199 7.96 12.28 -16.92
C VAL A 199 7.41 12.28 -18.35
N LYS A 200 7.84 11.30 -19.15
CA LYS A 200 7.30 11.12 -20.51
C LYS A 200 5.88 10.59 -20.42
N SER A 201 4.99 11.23 -21.16
CA SER A 201 3.61 10.77 -21.38
C SER A 201 3.58 9.48 -22.17
#